data_214737da6a8d8573f254be509fcec5dd
#
_entry.id   214737da6a8d8573f254be509fcec5dd
#
_cell.length_a   1.000
_cell.length_b   1.000
_cell.length_c   1.000
_cell.angle_alpha   90.00
_cell.angle_beta   90.00
_cell.angle_gamma   90.00
#
_symmetry.space_group_name_H-M   'P 1'
#
loop_
_entity.id
_entity.type
_entity.pdbx_description
1 polymer ?
#
loop_
_entity_poly.entity_id
_entity_poly.type
_entity_poly.pdbx_seq_one_letter_code
_entity_poly.pdbx_strand_id
1 'polypeptide(L)'
;MCGIVGYIGTKDAYPILIKGLHRLEYRGYDSAGVAMIDDKGRLNVYKSKGKVSDLEAYARDKDLSGKIGIAHTRWATHGEPNDCNAHPHYSQSENLALIHNGIIENYAIIKESLISKGYTFRSTTDTEVLVQLIEFVQKENNCDLCTAVQLALSQVVGAYAIAVIEKGHPETIIAARKSSPLVVGIGNDEYFLASDATPIIEYTNKVVYLADEEIAILTKGKAIKVLTIANVEKTPKIQELELNLSELEKGDYEHYMLKEIFEQTRTVMEATSGRINVDMNNIALCGFIDNKERFMKASRIIITACGTSWHAALIGKYAIEEFAKIPVEVEYSSEFRYRKPVVNASDVVIAISQSGETADTLAALELAKENGALLFGICNVVGSSIARMTGAGCYTHVGPEIGVASTKAFTAQVQILIMLALSLAKEKNTIDNDFYHHVLEEMFALPKKIESILAQNDKIKDFSRIFTYASNFIYLGRGYNFPVALEGALKLKEISYIHAEGYPAAEMKHGPIALINAEMPVVVIATNSPTYEKVVSNIQEIKSRKGKVIAIVTEGDEVASKIADYSIVIPDTVECLVPILATIPLQLLSYHIAVAKGCDVDQPRNLAKSVTVE
;
A
#
# COMPACT_ATOMS: atom_id res chain seq x y z
N MET A 1 5.15 -7.92 2.99
CA MET A 1 4.36 -8.81 2.09
C MET A 1 5.25 -9.52 1.10
N CYS A 2 4.82 -10.69 0.63
CA CYS A 2 5.59 -11.49 -0.32
C CYS A 2 5.20 -11.16 -1.78
N GLY A 3 6.12 -11.43 -2.73
CA GLY A 3 5.87 -11.31 -4.16
C GLY A 3 5.78 -12.69 -4.82
N ILE A 4 4.71 -12.95 -5.56
CA ILE A 4 4.54 -14.14 -6.40
C ILE A 4 4.78 -13.75 -7.86
N VAL A 5 5.57 -14.55 -8.58
CA VAL A 5 5.68 -14.52 -10.04
C VAL A 5 5.60 -15.94 -10.57
N GLY A 6 4.85 -16.15 -11.64
CA GLY A 6 4.81 -17.41 -12.38
C GLY A 6 4.81 -17.16 -13.88
N TYR A 7 5.38 -18.09 -14.62
CA TYR A 7 5.41 -18.05 -16.08
C TYR A 7 5.27 -19.45 -16.68
N ILE A 8 4.48 -19.53 -17.72
CA ILE A 8 4.41 -20.69 -18.60
C ILE A 8 4.21 -20.23 -20.04
N GLY A 9 5.05 -20.70 -20.95
CA GLY A 9 4.98 -20.26 -22.34
C GLY A 9 6.03 -20.88 -23.26
N THR A 10 6.51 -20.07 -24.20
CA THR A 10 7.47 -20.47 -25.21
C THR A 10 8.90 -19.98 -24.94
N LYS A 11 9.03 -18.95 -24.09
CA LYS A 11 10.31 -18.31 -23.74
C LYS A 11 10.94 -19.00 -22.52
N ASP A 12 12.21 -18.75 -22.28
CA ASP A 12 12.88 -19.18 -21.05
C ASP A 12 12.24 -18.48 -19.84
N ALA A 13 11.87 -19.28 -18.84
CA ALA A 13 11.14 -18.78 -17.67
C ALA A 13 12.02 -17.94 -16.75
N TYR A 14 13.29 -18.30 -16.53
CA TYR A 14 14.15 -17.68 -15.54
C TYR A 14 14.28 -16.16 -15.69
N PRO A 15 14.61 -15.60 -16.88
CA PRO A 15 14.72 -14.14 -17.03
C PRO A 15 13.42 -13.39 -16.71
N ILE A 16 12.27 -13.99 -17.08
CA ILE A 16 10.95 -13.39 -16.82
C ILE A 16 10.65 -13.40 -15.33
N LEU A 17 10.91 -14.53 -14.67
CA LEU A 17 10.68 -14.71 -13.24
C LEU A 17 11.54 -13.75 -12.41
N ILE A 18 12.84 -13.67 -12.68
CA ILE A 18 13.77 -12.80 -11.95
C ILE A 18 13.44 -11.33 -12.16
N LYS A 19 13.16 -10.92 -13.40
CA LYS A 19 12.74 -9.53 -13.68
C LYS A 19 11.42 -9.19 -12.96
N GLY A 20 10.50 -10.14 -12.91
CA GLY A 20 9.26 -10.00 -12.15
C GLY A 20 9.50 -9.89 -10.64
N LEU A 21 10.42 -10.67 -10.08
CA LEU A 21 10.78 -10.58 -8.67
C LEU A 21 11.42 -9.22 -8.32
N HIS A 22 12.33 -8.69 -9.15
CA HIS A 22 12.90 -7.34 -8.96
C HIS A 22 11.80 -6.27 -8.90
N ARG A 23 10.75 -6.40 -9.72
CA ARG A 23 9.60 -5.48 -9.71
C ARG A 23 8.70 -5.65 -8.49
N LEU A 24 8.77 -6.78 -7.78
CA LEU A 24 8.02 -7.05 -6.55
C LEU A 24 8.86 -6.95 -5.28
N GLU A 25 10.13 -6.63 -5.39
CA GLU A 25 11.05 -6.61 -4.26
C GLU A 25 10.62 -5.60 -3.17
N TYR A 26 9.95 -4.50 -3.56
CA TYR A 26 9.33 -3.55 -2.62
C TYR A 26 8.26 -4.19 -1.71
N ARG A 27 7.75 -5.38 -2.07
CA ARG A 27 6.77 -6.13 -1.27
C ARG A 27 7.43 -7.03 -0.22
N GLY A 28 8.63 -7.53 -0.46
CA GLY A 28 9.36 -8.39 0.46
C GLY A 28 10.75 -8.71 -0.09
N TYR A 29 11.74 -8.75 0.78
CA TYR A 29 13.17 -8.86 0.43
C TYR A 29 14.00 -9.60 1.48
N ASP A 30 13.36 -10.41 2.33
CA ASP A 30 14.06 -11.21 3.36
C ASP A 30 14.71 -12.47 2.79
N SER A 31 14.09 -13.02 1.76
CA SER A 31 14.61 -14.13 0.98
C SER A 31 13.91 -14.21 -0.38
N ALA A 32 14.56 -14.82 -1.36
CA ALA A 32 14.02 -15.03 -2.69
C ALA A 32 14.29 -16.48 -3.16
N GLY A 33 13.48 -16.94 -4.12
CA GLY A 33 13.72 -18.24 -4.74
C GLY A 33 12.86 -18.50 -5.97
N VAL A 34 13.28 -19.50 -6.73
CA VAL A 34 12.68 -19.89 -7.99
C VAL A 34 12.61 -21.42 -8.09
N ALA A 35 11.52 -21.92 -8.65
CA ALA A 35 11.37 -23.32 -9.07
C ALA A 35 11.03 -23.38 -10.55
N MET A 36 11.72 -24.23 -11.30
CA MET A 36 11.52 -24.41 -12.74
C MET A 36 11.54 -25.90 -13.10
N ILE A 37 10.82 -26.26 -14.15
CA ILE A 37 10.92 -27.59 -14.73
C ILE A 37 11.68 -27.45 -16.04
N ASP A 38 12.83 -28.12 -16.13
CA ASP A 38 13.69 -28.11 -17.32
C ASP A 38 13.13 -28.97 -18.46
N ASP A 39 13.75 -28.87 -19.64
CA ASP A 39 13.35 -29.62 -20.82
C ASP A 39 13.52 -31.16 -20.66
N LYS A 40 14.20 -31.61 -19.59
CA LYS A 40 14.35 -33.03 -19.23
C LYS A 40 13.31 -33.47 -18.19
N GLY A 41 12.39 -32.59 -17.82
CA GLY A 41 11.38 -32.86 -16.82
C GLY A 41 11.89 -32.86 -15.37
N ARG A 42 13.07 -32.29 -15.09
CA ARG A 42 13.58 -32.16 -13.71
C ARG A 42 13.07 -30.90 -13.07
N LEU A 43 12.64 -31.00 -11.82
CA LEU A 43 12.25 -29.86 -10.99
C LEU A 43 13.51 -29.31 -10.30
N ASN A 44 13.93 -28.12 -10.69
CA ASN A 44 15.07 -27.40 -10.12
C ASN A 44 14.57 -26.29 -9.20
N VAL A 45 15.02 -26.24 -7.94
CA VAL A 45 14.64 -25.23 -6.93
C VAL A 45 15.89 -24.54 -6.41
N TYR A 46 15.94 -23.21 -6.55
CA TYR A 46 17.03 -22.37 -6.07
C TYR A 46 16.49 -21.32 -5.12
N LYS A 47 17.09 -21.17 -3.95
CA LYS A 47 16.65 -20.28 -2.88
C LYS A 47 17.84 -19.61 -2.22
N SER A 48 17.67 -18.35 -1.82
CA SER A 48 18.68 -17.59 -1.09
C SER A 48 18.02 -16.65 -0.08
N LYS A 49 18.60 -16.53 1.10
CA LYS A 49 18.34 -15.44 2.02
C LYS A 49 18.82 -14.14 1.40
N GLY A 50 18.09 -13.03 1.60
CA GLY A 50 18.43 -11.71 1.10
C GLY A 50 17.62 -11.31 -0.12
N LYS A 51 18.14 -10.34 -0.88
CA LYS A 51 17.48 -9.74 -2.05
C LYS A 51 17.51 -10.66 -3.27
N VAL A 52 16.78 -10.28 -4.31
CA VAL A 52 16.76 -11.02 -5.60
C VAL A 52 18.16 -11.10 -6.22
N SER A 53 18.99 -10.06 -6.04
CA SER A 53 20.40 -10.07 -6.48
C SER A 53 21.24 -11.16 -5.82
N ASP A 54 20.94 -11.54 -4.57
CA ASP A 54 21.64 -12.63 -3.88
C ASP A 54 21.24 -14.00 -4.47
N LEU A 55 19.94 -14.14 -4.81
CA LEU A 55 19.46 -15.32 -5.55
C LEU A 55 20.11 -15.43 -6.93
N GLU A 56 20.24 -14.34 -7.69
CA GLU A 56 20.91 -14.32 -9.00
C GLU A 56 22.39 -14.74 -8.87
N ALA A 57 23.08 -14.22 -7.86
CA ALA A 57 24.47 -14.59 -7.60
C ALA A 57 24.59 -16.09 -7.26
N TYR A 58 23.70 -16.63 -6.44
CA TYR A 58 23.67 -18.06 -6.07
C TYR A 58 23.32 -18.96 -7.26
N ALA A 59 22.44 -18.51 -8.15
CA ALA A 59 21.93 -19.31 -9.27
C ALA A 59 22.83 -19.25 -10.53
N ARG A 60 23.84 -18.38 -10.59
CA ARG A 60 24.65 -18.07 -11.79
C ARG A 60 25.23 -19.28 -12.50
N ASP A 61 25.70 -20.28 -11.75
CA ASP A 61 26.34 -21.48 -12.28
C ASP A 61 25.42 -22.72 -12.25
N LYS A 62 24.10 -22.52 -12.13
CA LYS A 62 23.11 -23.60 -12.07
C LYS A 62 22.40 -23.78 -13.40
N ASP A 63 21.67 -24.90 -13.52
CA ASP A 63 20.79 -25.15 -14.68
C ASP A 63 19.54 -24.27 -14.56
N LEU A 64 19.45 -23.23 -15.38
CA LEU A 64 18.37 -22.25 -15.40
C LEU A 64 17.43 -22.45 -16.59
N SER A 65 17.55 -23.59 -17.29
CA SER A 65 16.69 -23.91 -18.42
C SER A 65 15.26 -24.26 -17.97
N GLY A 66 14.30 -24.03 -18.85
CA GLY A 66 12.89 -24.37 -18.63
C GLY A 66 11.94 -23.27 -19.10
N LYS A 67 10.75 -23.69 -19.49
CA LYS A 67 9.69 -22.80 -20.04
C LYS A 67 8.50 -22.63 -19.12
N ILE A 68 8.57 -23.24 -17.96
CA ILE A 68 7.62 -23.14 -16.86
C ILE A 68 8.38 -22.90 -15.56
N GLY A 69 7.87 -22.01 -14.72
CA GLY A 69 8.41 -21.81 -13.39
C GLY A 69 7.57 -20.88 -12.54
N ILE A 70 7.88 -20.92 -11.26
CA ILE A 70 7.30 -20.07 -10.20
C ILE A 70 8.42 -19.48 -9.37
N ALA A 71 8.26 -18.26 -8.92
CA ALA A 71 9.27 -17.54 -8.16
C ALA A 71 8.62 -16.67 -7.08
N HIS A 72 9.39 -16.36 -6.04
CA HIS A 72 8.87 -15.72 -4.85
C HIS A 72 9.90 -14.82 -4.18
N THR A 73 9.47 -13.64 -3.71
CA THR A 73 10.18 -12.85 -2.71
C THR A 73 9.40 -12.90 -1.41
N ARG A 74 10.10 -13.19 -0.30
CA ARG A 74 9.49 -13.44 0.99
C ARG A 74 9.65 -12.25 1.93
N TRP A 75 8.57 -11.94 2.63
CA TRP A 75 8.53 -11.21 3.87
C TRP A 75 8.17 -12.21 4.97
N ALA A 76 9.08 -12.46 5.90
CA ALA A 76 8.91 -13.52 6.90
C ALA A 76 7.79 -13.21 7.89
N THR A 77 6.78 -14.07 7.94
CA THR A 77 5.71 -14.09 8.94
C THR A 77 5.90 -15.27 9.90
N HIS A 78 6.24 -16.46 9.37
CA HIS A 78 6.48 -17.68 10.11
C HIS A 78 7.86 -18.25 9.80
N GLY A 79 8.70 -18.44 10.82
CA GLY A 79 10.08 -18.91 10.67
C GLY A 79 11.07 -17.82 10.23
N GLU A 80 12.30 -17.90 10.76
CA GLU A 80 13.37 -16.94 10.49
C GLU A 80 13.72 -16.86 9.00
N PRO A 81 14.17 -15.68 8.50
CA PRO A 81 14.71 -15.54 7.16
C PRO A 81 16.00 -16.36 6.99
N ASN A 82 15.92 -17.47 6.29
CA ASN A 82 17.04 -18.33 5.91
C ASN A 82 16.70 -19.08 4.62
N ASP A 83 17.70 -19.76 4.01
CA ASP A 83 17.53 -20.47 2.75
C ASP A 83 16.50 -21.61 2.84
N CYS A 84 16.39 -22.26 4.00
CA CYS A 84 15.46 -23.36 4.20
C CYS A 84 14.01 -22.90 4.19
N ASN A 85 13.73 -21.77 4.87
CA ASN A 85 12.42 -21.17 5.00
C ASN A 85 12.02 -20.30 3.80
N ALA A 86 12.95 -20.02 2.87
CA ALA A 86 12.64 -19.33 1.62
C ALA A 86 11.72 -20.18 0.73
N HIS A 87 10.85 -19.53 -0.03
CA HIS A 87 10.03 -20.19 -1.05
C HIS A 87 10.79 -20.27 -2.39
N PRO A 88 10.45 -21.20 -3.28
CA PRO A 88 9.42 -22.24 -3.21
C PRO A 88 9.73 -23.38 -2.22
N HIS A 89 8.69 -24.02 -1.68
CA HIS A 89 8.78 -25.30 -0.98
C HIS A 89 8.41 -26.44 -1.92
N TYR A 90 9.05 -27.58 -1.74
CA TYR A 90 8.76 -28.80 -2.51
C TYR A 90 8.24 -29.91 -1.60
N SER A 91 7.45 -30.81 -2.18
CA SER A 91 6.86 -31.94 -1.48
C SER A 91 7.93 -32.97 -1.10
N GLN A 92 7.60 -33.93 -0.22
CA GLN A 92 8.52 -34.96 0.24
C GLN A 92 9.13 -35.81 -0.90
N SER A 93 8.35 -36.09 -1.93
CA SER A 93 8.84 -36.82 -3.13
C SER A 93 9.59 -35.93 -4.12
N GLU A 94 9.67 -34.61 -3.88
CA GLU A 94 10.23 -33.62 -4.79
C GLU A 94 9.52 -33.58 -6.17
N ASN A 95 8.24 -33.95 -6.19
CA ASN A 95 7.40 -33.92 -7.38
C ASN A 95 6.64 -32.62 -7.58
N LEU A 96 6.30 -31.94 -6.47
CA LEU A 96 5.59 -30.67 -6.47
C LEU A 96 6.48 -29.55 -5.95
N ALA A 97 6.36 -28.36 -6.53
CA ALA A 97 6.85 -27.11 -5.94
C ALA A 97 5.72 -26.11 -5.78
N LEU A 98 5.72 -25.39 -4.66
CA LEU A 98 4.68 -24.43 -4.27
C LEU A 98 5.27 -23.14 -3.72
N ILE A 99 4.67 -22.02 -4.12
CA ILE A 99 4.88 -20.69 -3.52
C ILE A 99 3.57 -20.22 -2.91
N HIS A 100 3.66 -19.41 -1.83
CA HIS A 100 2.51 -19.00 -1.06
C HIS A 100 2.68 -17.58 -0.49
N ASN A 101 1.66 -16.77 -0.65
CA ASN A 101 1.43 -15.53 0.08
C ASN A 101 0.23 -15.72 1.00
N GLY A 102 0.36 -15.48 2.28
CA GLY A 102 -0.70 -15.65 3.23
C GLY A 102 -0.24 -16.31 4.52
N ILE A 103 -1.19 -16.78 5.30
CA ILE A 103 -0.97 -17.53 6.54
C ILE A 103 -2.00 -18.67 6.60
N ILE A 104 -1.52 -19.88 6.82
CA ILE A 104 -2.35 -21.06 7.09
C ILE A 104 -2.50 -21.20 8.61
N GLU A 105 -3.59 -20.71 9.16
CA GLU A 105 -3.81 -20.62 10.60
C GLU A 105 -3.83 -22.00 11.30
N ASN A 106 -4.41 -23.00 10.65
CA ASN A 106 -4.51 -24.36 11.19
C ASN A 106 -3.33 -25.28 10.79
N TYR A 107 -2.20 -24.69 10.35
CA TYR A 107 -1.05 -25.46 9.87
C TYR A 107 -0.49 -26.44 10.90
N ALA A 108 -0.51 -26.11 12.19
CA ALA A 108 0.03 -26.97 13.25
C ALA A 108 -0.71 -28.32 13.34
N ILE A 109 -2.04 -28.27 13.31
CA ILE A 109 -2.90 -29.48 13.36
C ILE A 109 -2.67 -30.34 12.10
N ILE A 110 -2.60 -29.69 10.92
CA ILE A 110 -2.33 -30.39 9.64
C ILE A 110 -0.95 -31.04 9.69
N LYS A 111 0.07 -30.33 10.18
CA LYS A 111 1.44 -30.82 10.33
C LYS A 111 1.52 -32.07 11.19
N GLU A 112 0.90 -32.06 12.37
CA GLU A 112 0.85 -33.21 13.27
C GLU A 112 0.19 -34.43 12.61
N SER A 113 -0.91 -34.21 11.90
CA SER A 113 -1.57 -35.26 11.12
C SER A 113 -0.66 -35.86 10.06
N LEU A 114 0.06 -35.02 9.29
CA LEU A 114 0.99 -35.48 8.25
C LEU A 114 2.20 -36.21 8.83
N ILE A 115 2.74 -35.77 9.97
CA ILE A 115 3.83 -36.48 10.68
C ILE A 115 3.37 -37.90 11.06
N SER A 116 2.15 -38.05 11.57
CA SER A 116 1.60 -39.38 11.90
C SER A 116 1.48 -40.32 10.71
N LYS A 117 1.47 -39.76 9.47
CA LYS A 117 1.41 -40.47 8.20
C LYS A 117 2.78 -40.63 7.53
N GLY A 118 3.87 -40.28 8.24
CA GLY A 118 5.25 -40.49 7.79
C GLY A 118 5.84 -39.34 6.97
N TYR A 119 5.20 -38.16 6.96
CA TYR A 119 5.77 -36.96 6.34
C TYR A 119 6.82 -36.31 7.25
N THR A 120 7.88 -35.82 6.66
CA THR A 120 8.96 -35.08 7.33
C THR A 120 8.99 -33.64 6.84
N PHE A 121 9.44 -32.71 7.69
CA PHE A 121 9.47 -31.29 7.40
C PHE A 121 10.88 -30.75 7.52
N ARG A 122 11.31 -29.99 6.53
CA ARG A 122 12.64 -29.36 6.46
C ARG A 122 12.62 -27.93 7.00
N SER A 123 11.49 -27.24 6.86
CA SER A 123 11.31 -25.87 7.26
C SER A 123 10.37 -25.71 8.46
N THR A 124 10.30 -24.49 8.96
CA THR A 124 9.36 -24.11 10.02
C THR A 124 8.15 -23.34 9.48
N THR A 125 7.96 -23.30 8.15
CA THR A 125 6.90 -22.53 7.49
C THR A 125 5.59 -23.31 7.41
N ASP A 126 4.49 -22.61 7.45
CA ASP A 126 3.15 -23.11 7.14
C ASP A 126 3.00 -23.55 5.67
N THR A 127 3.76 -22.92 4.78
CA THR A 127 3.77 -23.21 3.33
C THR A 127 4.25 -24.63 3.01
N GLU A 128 5.28 -25.12 3.71
CA GLU A 128 5.72 -26.51 3.53
C GLU A 128 4.63 -27.50 3.93
N VAL A 129 3.84 -27.16 4.97
CA VAL A 129 2.71 -27.98 5.41
C VAL A 129 1.69 -28.10 4.28
N LEU A 130 1.41 -26.99 3.56
CA LEU A 130 0.45 -26.99 2.47
C LEU A 130 0.90 -27.86 1.28
N VAL A 131 2.16 -27.77 0.85
CA VAL A 131 2.63 -28.60 -0.27
C VAL A 131 2.66 -30.09 0.08
N GLN A 132 2.97 -30.44 1.34
CA GLN A 132 2.90 -31.81 1.84
C GLN A 132 1.45 -32.31 1.91
N LEU A 133 0.50 -31.45 2.31
CA LEU A 133 -0.92 -31.78 2.30
C LEU A 133 -1.43 -32.06 0.89
N ILE A 134 -1.07 -31.23 -0.09
CA ILE A 134 -1.46 -31.44 -1.50
C ILE A 134 -0.93 -32.78 -2.01
N GLU A 135 0.35 -33.10 -1.77
CA GLU A 135 0.93 -34.37 -2.17
C GLU A 135 0.25 -35.56 -1.46
N PHE A 136 -0.03 -35.45 -0.17
CA PHE A 136 -0.74 -36.48 0.60
C PHE A 136 -2.12 -36.75 -0.01
N VAL A 137 -2.91 -35.68 -0.23
CA VAL A 137 -4.27 -35.77 -0.80
C VAL A 137 -4.23 -36.36 -2.21
N GLN A 138 -3.25 -35.95 -3.03
CA GLN A 138 -3.09 -36.48 -4.40
C GLN A 138 -2.84 -37.99 -4.41
N LYS A 139 -1.96 -38.47 -3.53
CA LYS A 139 -1.63 -39.92 -3.43
C LYS A 139 -2.79 -40.73 -2.85
N GLU A 140 -3.40 -40.25 -1.77
CA GLU A 140 -4.49 -40.94 -1.08
C GLU A 140 -5.70 -41.14 -1.99
N ASN A 141 -6.05 -40.09 -2.77
CA ASN A 141 -7.24 -40.11 -3.63
C ASN A 141 -6.93 -40.52 -5.08
N ASN A 142 -5.67 -40.75 -5.42
CA ASN A 142 -5.21 -41.06 -6.78
C ASN A 142 -5.84 -40.08 -7.82
N CYS A 143 -5.75 -38.80 -7.56
CA CYS A 143 -6.37 -37.75 -8.35
C CYS A 143 -5.34 -36.82 -9.03
N ASP A 144 -5.79 -36.01 -9.98
CA ASP A 144 -4.96 -34.99 -10.62
C ASP A 144 -4.60 -33.85 -9.66
N LEU A 145 -3.60 -33.03 -10.05
CA LEU A 145 -3.11 -31.94 -9.21
C LEU A 145 -4.20 -30.92 -8.90
N CYS A 146 -5.09 -30.58 -9.85
CA CYS A 146 -6.15 -29.61 -9.62
C CYS A 146 -7.12 -30.09 -8.54
N THR A 147 -7.56 -31.33 -8.62
CA THR A 147 -8.42 -31.98 -7.63
C THR A 147 -7.73 -32.07 -6.27
N ALA A 148 -6.42 -32.41 -6.25
CA ALA A 148 -5.64 -32.45 -5.02
C ALA A 148 -5.56 -31.06 -4.34
N VAL A 149 -5.34 -30.00 -5.12
CA VAL A 149 -5.34 -28.63 -4.61
C VAL A 149 -6.71 -28.24 -4.06
N GLN A 150 -7.80 -28.55 -4.76
CA GLN A 150 -9.17 -28.29 -4.28
C GLN A 150 -9.44 -28.96 -2.93
N LEU A 151 -9.14 -30.25 -2.83
CA LEU A 151 -9.36 -31.03 -1.61
C LEU A 151 -8.45 -30.60 -0.46
N ALA A 152 -7.21 -30.20 -0.75
CA ALA A 152 -6.30 -29.67 0.26
C ALA A 152 -6.78 -28.31 0.78
N LEU A 153 -7.14 -27.38 -0.12
CA LEU A 153 -7.60 -26.04 0.24
C LEU A 153 -8.94 -26.04 0.98
N SER A 154 -9.80 -27.03 0.78
CA SER A 154 -11.04 -27.19 1.55
C SER A 154 -10.79 -27.51 3.05
N GLN A 155 -9.56 -27.97 3.40
CA GLN A 155 -9.17 -28.27 4.78
C GLN A 155 -8.38 -27.13 5.44
N VAL A 156 -8.04 -26.08 4.66
CA VAL A 156 -7.21 -24.96 5.11
C VAL A 156 -8.07 -23.83 5.67
N VAL A 157 -7.66 -23.31 6.83
CA VAL A 157 -8.20 -22.08 7.42
C VAL A 157 -7.13 -21.00 7.30
N GLY A 158 -7.51 -19.81 6.83
CA GLY A 158 -6.62 -18.67 6.68
C GLY A 158 -6.63 -18.07 5.26
N ALA A 159 -5.67 -17.17 5.02
CA ALA A 159 -5.49 -16.44 3.77
C ALA A 159 -4.42 -17.11 2.92
N TYR A 160 -4.65 -17.20 1.61
CA TYR A 160 -3.64 -17.74 0.69
C TYR A 160 -3.75 -17.16 -0.72
N ALA A 161 -2.61 -16.98 -1.36
CA ALA A 161 -2.43 -16.96 -2.81
C ALA A 161 -1.29 -17.93 -3.12
N ILE A 162 -1.55 -18.96 -3.92
CA ILE A 162 -0.59 -20.02 -4.22
C ILE A 162 -0.38 -20.20 -5.72
N ALA A 163 0.82 -20.69 -6.07
CA ALA A 163 1.07 -21.29 -7.36
C ALA A 163 1.81 -22.62 -7.16
N VAL A 164 1.38 -23.63 -7.88
CA VAL A 164 1.90 -25.02 -7.80
C VAL A 164 2.28 -25.49 -9.19
N ILE A 165 3.45 -26.12 -9.29
CA ILE A 165 3.90 -26.85 -10.49
C ILE A 165 4.22 -28.29 -10.12
N GLU A 166 4.00 -29.20 -11.09
CA GLU A 166 4.20 -30.64 -10.94
C GLU A 166 5.16 -31.17 -11.99
N LYS A 167 6.15 -31.92 -11.55
CA LYS A 167 7.19 -32.54 -12.41
C LYS A 167 6.61 -33.38 -13.55
N GLY A 168 5.52 -34.10 -13.28
CA GLY A 168 4.84 -34.93 -14.27
C GLY A 168 4.02 -34.17 -15.31
N HIS A 169 3.74 -32.89 -15.08
CA HIS A 169 2.88 -32.03 -15.91
C HIS A 169 3.52 -30.68 -16.18
N PRO A 170 4.66 -30.62 -16.93
CA PRO A 170 5.45 -29.41 -17.13
C PRO A 170 4.76 -28.33 -18.00
N GLU A 171 3.54 -28.60 -18.47
CA GLU A 171 2.73 -27.69 -19.28
C GLU A 171 1.61 -27.01 -18.48
N THR A 172 1.57 -27.16 -17.13
CA THR A 172 0.45 -26.63 -16.34
C THR A 172 0.93 -25.99 -15.03
N ILE A 173 0.40 -24.79 -14.73
CA ILE A 173 0.47 -24.16 -13.41
C ILE A 173 -0.94 -24.16 -12.82
N ILE A 174 -1.07 -24.58 -11.57
CA ILE A 174 -2.29 -24.41 -10.78
C ILE A 174 -2.10 -23.22 -9.85
N ALA A 175 -3.00 -22.24 -9.90
CA ALA A 175 -2.98 -21.09 -9.03
C ALA A 175 -4.31 -20.95 -8.29
N ALA A 176 -4.29 -20.58 -7.00
CA ALA A 176 -5.50 -20.42 -6.21
C ALA A 176 -5.37 -19.24 -5.27
N ARG A 177 -6.52 -18.66 -4.90
CA ARG A 177 -6.56 -17.47 -4.06
C ARG A 177 -7.69 -17.51 -3.04
N LYS A 178 -7.39 -16.99 -1.83
CA LYS A 178 -8.34 -16.53 -0.81
C LYS A 178 -7.70 -15.40 -0.01
N SER A 179 -8.31 -14.22 0.00
CA SER A 179 -7.88 -12.98 0.68
C SER A 179 -6.59 -12.35 0.15
N SER A 180 -5.52 -13.11 -0.14
CA SER A 180 -4.27 -12.59 -0.71
C SER A 180 -4.39 -12.34 -2.22
N PRO A 181 -3.88 -11.21 -2.78
CA PRO A 181 -4.07 -10.88 -4.19
C PRO A 181 -3.32 -11.81 -5.15
N LEU A 182 -3.95 -12.13 -6.28
CA LEU A 182 -3.35 -12.91 -7.36
C LEU A 182 -3.99 -12.54 -8.71
N VAL A 183 -3.14 -12.27 -9.71
CA VAL A 183 -3.54 -11.86 -11.05
C VAL A 183 -2.87 -12.73 -12.10
N VAL A 184 -3.62 -13.09 -13.13
CA VAL A 184 -3.15 -13.86 -14.29
C VAL A 184 -3.09 -12.95 -15.50
N GLY A 185 -1.91 -12.82 -16.13
CA GLY A 185 -1.73 -12.17 -17.43
C GLY A 185 -1.92 -13.15 -18.58
N ILE A 186 -2.64 -12.75 -19.61
CA ILE A 186 -2.91 -13.56 -20.80
C ILE A 186 -2.07 -13.02 -21.95
N GLY A 187 -1.02 -13.76 -22.32
CA GLY A 187 -0.19 -13.48 -23.50
C GLY A 187 -0.60 -14.30 -24.71
N ASN A 188 0.27 -14.32 -25.73
CA ASN A 188 0.10 -15.13 -26.92
C ASN A 188 0.76 -16.50 -26.72
N ASP A 189 -0.04 -17.55 -26.50
CA ASP A 189 0.39 -18.91 -26.12
C ASP A 189 1.24 -18.94 -24.82
N GLU A 190 1.05 -17.97 -23.95
CA GLU A 190 1.78 -17.87 -22.68
C GLU A 190 0.90 -17.26 -21.60
N TYR A 191 1.17 -17.64 -20.34
CA TYR A 191 0.54 -17.08 -19.16
C TYR A 191 1.58 -16.54 -18.19
N PHE A 192 1.23 -15.44 -17.55
CA PHE A 192 1.95 -14.81 -16.47
C PHE A 192 1.10 -14.87 -15.22
N LEU A 193 1.71 -15.08 -14.08
CA LEU A 193 1.04 -15.06 -12.78
C LEU A 193 1.81 -14.11 -11.88
N ALA A 194 1.11 -13.24 -11.15
CA ALA A 194 1.76 -12.38 -10.19
C ALA A 194 0.82 -11.96 -9.04
N SER A 195 1.40 -11.53 -7.94
CA SER A 195 0.66 -10.97 -6.80
C SER A 195 0.17 -9.54 -7.04
N ASP A 196 0.70 -8.84 -8.04
CA ASP A 196 0.12 -7.61 -8.62
C ASP A 196 0.47 -7.50 -10.12
N ALA A 197 -0.04 -6.48 -10.79
CA ALA A 197 0.08 -6.36 -12.24
C ALA A 197 1.45 -5.86 -12.73
N THR A 198 2.32 -5.32 -11.86
CA THR A 198 3.58 -4.67 -12.27
C THR A 198 4.58 -5.59 -12.99
N PRO A 199 4.72 -6.89 -12.63
CA PRO A 199 5.54 -7.82 -13.40
C PRO A 199 4.98 -8.18 -14.77
N ILE A 200 3.65 -8.04 -14.95
CA ILE A 200 2.92 -8.56 -16.12
C ILE A 200 2.86 -7.53 -17.26
N ILE A 201 2.74 -6.24 -16.94
CA ILE A 201 2.43 -5.17 -17.90
C ILE A 201 3.40 -5.08 -19.09
N GLU A 202 4.65 -5.51 -18.92
CA GLU A 202 5.63 -5.53 -20.00
C GLU A 202 5.29 -6.55 -21.10
N TYR A 203 4.57 -7.59 -20.73
CA TYR A 203 4.30 -8.73 -21.60
C TYR A 203 2.88 -8.73 -22.15
N THR A 204 1.92 -8.26 -21.35
CA THR A 204 0.51 -8.18 -21.74
C THR A 204 -0.25 -7.17 -20.87
N ASN A 205 -1.23 -6.49 -21.49
CA ASN A 205 -2.18 -5.65 -20.77
C ASN A 205 -3.49 -6.39 -20.44
N LYS A 206 -3.67 -7.64 -20.88
CA LYS A 206 -4.87 -8.44 -20.61
C LYS A 206 -4.68 -9.27 -19.36
N VAL A 207 -5.51 -9.02 -18.34
CA VAL A 207 -5.40 -9.70 -17.06
C VAL A 207 -6.74 -10.25 -16.57
N VAL A 208 -6.65 -11.27 -15.70
CA VAL A 208 -7.76 -11.81 -14.93
C VAL A 208 -7.37 -11.72 -13.45
N TYR A 209 -8.12 -10.97 -12.67
CA TYR A 209 -8.02 -10.97 -11.20
C TYR A 209 -8.86 -12.12 -10.66
N LEU A 210 -8.23 -13.06 -9.97
CA LEU A 210 -8.97 -14.14 -9.32
C LEU A 210 -9.78 -13.60 -8.14
N ALA A 211 -10.98 -14.11 -7.96
CA ALA A 211 -11.79 -13.88 -6.77
C ALA A 211 -11.42 -14.88 -5.65
N ASP A 212 -11.95 -14.67 -4.46
CA ASP A 212 -11.73 -15.59 -3.35
C ASP A 212 -12.30 -16.97 -3.65
N GLU A 213 -11.54 -17.97 -3.24
CA GLU A 213 -11.84 -19.40 -3.46
C GLU A 213 -11.88 -19.82 -4.93
N GLU A 214 -11.26 -19.02 -5.83
CA GLU A 214 -11.07 -19.40 -7.23
C GLU A 214 -9.70 -20.05 -7.45
N ILE A 215 -9.71 -21.02 -8.38
CA ILE A 215 -8.55 -21.78 -8.85
C ILE A 215 -8.43 -21.56 -10.35
N ALA A 216 -7.27 -21.10 -10.81
CA ALA A 216 -6.93 -20.99 -12.22
C ALA A 216 -6.04 -22.15 -12.65
N ILE A 217 -6.39 -22.76 -13.76
CA ILE A 217 -5.60 -23.78 -14.45
C ILE A 217 -5.00 -23.12 -15.69
N LEU A 218 -3.70 -22.91 -15.66
CA LEU A 218 -2.92 -22.26 -16.71
C LEU A 218 -2.16 -23.32 -17.47
N THR A 219 -2.69 -23.74 -18.63
CA THR A 219 -2.05 -24.76 -19.47
C THR A 219 -1.58 -24.11 -20.77
N LYS A 220 -0.33 -24.34 -21.14
CA LYS A 220 0.25 -23.82 -22.38
C LYS A 220 -0.60 -24.21 -23.60
N GLY A 221 -0.91 -23.25 -24.46
CA GLY A 221 -1.68 -23.46 -25.68
C GLY A 221 -3.17 -23.75 -25.48
N LYS A 222 -3.69 -23.66 -24.25
CA LYS A 222 -5.14 -23.81 -23.95
C LYS A 222 -5.68 -22.52 -23.34
N ALA A 223 -6.99 -22.29 -23.47
CA ALA A 223 -7.65 -21.19 -22.78
C ALA A 223 -7.56 -21.36 -21.26
N ILE A 224 -7.43 -20.24 -20.54
CA ILE A 224 -7.48 -20.23 -19.06
C ILE A 224 -8.80 -20.86 -18.60
N LYS A 225 -8.71 -21.76 -17.64
CA LYS A 225 -9.86 -22.34 -16.97
C LYS A 225 -9.88 -21.89 -15.53
N VAL A 226 -11.03 -21.39 -15.06
CA VAL A 226 -11.24 -20.95 -13.68
C VAL A 226 -12.34 -21.78 -13.04
N LEU A 227 -12.05 -22.33 -11.86
CA LEU A 227 -12.97 -23.13 -11.05
C LEU A 227 -13.05 -22.51 -9.65
N THR A 228 -14.14 -22.76 -8.94
CA THR A 228 -14.17 -22.56 -7.48
C THR A 228 -13.61 -23.77 -6.74
N ILE A 229 -13.29 -23.63 -5.45
CA ILE A 229 -12.94 -24.77 -4.57
C ILE A 229 -14.06 -25.81 -4.57
N ALA A 230 -15.32 -25.40 -4.72
CA ALA A 230 -16.47 -26.29 -4.86
C ALA A 230 -16.62 -26.91 -6.28
N ASN A 231 -15.61 -26.79 -7.13
CA ASN A 231 -15.56 -27.36 -8.50
C ASN A 231 -16.64 -26.77 -9.45
N VAL A 232 -17.02 -25.51 -9.26
CA VAL A 232 -17.94 -24.81 -10.18
C VAL A 232 -17.10 -24.01 -11.17
N GLU A 233 -17.27 -24.27 -12.47
CA GLU A 233 -16.57 -23.53 -13.54
C GLU A 233 -17.10 -22.10 -13.65
N LYS A 234 -16.16 -21.14 -13.77
CA LYS A 234 -16.44 -19.70 -13.91
C LYS A 234 -15.88 -19.18 -15.22
N THR A 235 -16.60 -18.26 -15.84
CA THR A 235 -16.09 -17.51 -16.99
C THR A 235 -15.13 -16.43 -16.49
N PRO A 236 -13.84 -16.46 -16.86
CA PRO A 236 -12.89 -15.45 -16.41
C PRO A 236 -13.24 -14.07 -16.97
N LYS A 237 -13.24 -13.04 -16.11
CA LYS A 237 -13.44 -11.65 -16.53
C LYS A 237 -12.10 -11.04 -16.91
N ILE A 238 -11.84 -10.93 -18.22
CA ILE A 238 -10.65 -10.29 -18.74
C ILE A 238 -10.79 -8.76 -18.62
N GLN A 239 -9.76 -8.12 -18.08
CA GLN A 239 -9.64 -6.67 -17.95
C GLN A 239 -8.38 -6.19 -18.70
N GLU A 240 -8.39 -4.95 -19.17
CA GLU A 240 -7.21 -4.32 -19.76
C GLU A 240 -6.57 -3.37 -18.74
N LEU A 241 -5.25 -3.48 -18.60
CA LEU A 241 -4.46 -2.61 -17.73
C LEU A 241 -4.13 -1.30 -18.45
N GLU A 242 -4.33 -0.18 -17.76
CA GLU A 242 -3.99 1.16 -18.24
C GLU A 242 -2.66 1.68 -17.63
N LEU A 243 -1.70 0.78 -17.37
CA LEU A 243 -0.40 1.13 -16.80
C LEU A 243 0.65 1.34 -17.87
N ASN A 244 1.53 2.34 -17.69
CA ASN A 244 2.68 2.59 -18.55
C ASN A 244 3.98 2.14 -17.91
N LEU A 245 4.84 1.48 -18.69
CA LEU A 245 6.15 1.00 -18.22
C LEU A 245 7.06 2.12 -17.70
N SER A 246 7.02 3.30 -18.34
CA SER A 246 7.83 4.45 -17.91
C SER A 246 7.51 4.94 -16.49
N GLU A 247 6.31 4.67 -16.00
CA GLU A 247 5.91 5.01 -14.63
C GLU A 247 6.59 4.12 -13.59
N LEU A 248 7.00 2.91 -13.98
CA LEU A 248 7.67 1.93 -13.12
C LEU A 248 9.19 2.14 -13.03
N GLU A 249 9.76 3.07 -13.79
CA GLU A 249 11.20 3.35 -13.80
C GLU A 249 11.52 4.56 -12.92
N LYS A 250 12.71 4.58 -12.30
CA LYS A 250 13.16 5.72 -11.49
C LYS A 250 13.44 6.97 -12.33
N GLY A 251 13.75 6.78 -13.61
CA GLY A 251 14.23 7.88 -14.46
C GLY A 251 15.54 8.46 -13.91
N ASP A 252 15.66 9.78 -13.90
CA ASP A 252 16.85 10.50 -13.46
C ASP A 252 16.95 10.65 -11.93
N TYR A 253 16.00 10.10 -11.17
CA TYR A 253 16.00 10.20 -9.71
C TYR A 253 16.84 9.09 -9.06
N GLU A 254 17.51 9.43 -7.99
CA GLU A 254 18.32 8.47 -7.22
C GLU A 254 17.45 7.38 -6.58
N HIS A 255 16.25 7.77 -6.09
CA HIS A 255 15.31 6.89 -5.39
C HIS A 255 13.88 7.07 -5.91
N TYR A 256 13.05 6.03 -5.80
CA TYR A 256 11.61 6.10 -6.10
C TYR A 256 10.90 7.13 -5.24
N MET A 257 11.19 7.16 -3.93
CA MET A 257 10.57 8.13 -3.04
C MET A 257 10.80 9.58 -3.49
N LEU A 258 12.01 9.92 -3.93
CA LEU A 258 12.27 11.27 -4.44
C LEU A 258 11.48 11.56 -5.73
N LYS A 259 11.46 10.62 -6.68
CA LYS A 259 10.63 10.70 -7.87
C LYS A 259 9.17 10.97 -7.51
N GLU A 260 8.61 10.18 -6.59
CA GLU A 260 7.21 10.25 -6.18
C GLU A 260 6.87 11.55 -5.44
N ILE A 261 7.84 12.13 -4.71
CA ILE A 261 7.70 13.48 -4.13
C ILE A 261 7.59 14.54 -5.24
N PHE A 262 8.44 14.46 -6.26
CA PHE A 262 8.42 15.40 -7.39
C PHE A 262 7.23 15.20 -8.33
N GLU A 263 6.72 13.98 -8.47
CA GLU A 263 5.53 13.68 -9.26
C GLU A 263 4.25 14.33 -8.70
N GLN A 264 4.25 14.84 -7.47
CA GLN A 264 3.07 15.43 -6.88
C GLN A 264 2.56 16.67 -7.63
N THR A 265 3.42 17.38 -8.38
CA THR A 265 2.99 18.44 -9.31
C THR A 265 2.00 17.92 -10.36
N ARG A 266 2.23 16.71 -10.88
CA ARG A 266 1.38 16.05 -11.87
C ARG A 266 0.21 15.33 -11.20
N THR A 267 0.46 14.56 -10.14
CA THR A 267 -0.54 13.66 -9.56
C THR A 267 -1.71 14.38 -8.88
N VAL A 268 -1.51 15.62 -8.37
CA VAL A 268 -2.64 16.44 -7.88
C VAL A 268 -3.57 16.89 -9.02
N MET A 269 -3.06 17.04 -10.25
CA MET A 269 -3.89 17.31 -11.42
C MET A 269 -4.63 16.05 -11.87
N GLU A 270 -3.96 14.91 -11.88
CA GLU A 270 -4.57 13.63 -12.26
C GLU A 270 -5.70 13.24 -11.31
N ALA A 271 -5.52 13.48 -10.01
CA ALA A 271 -6.57 13.25 -9.01
C ALA A 271 -7.83 14.10 -9.23
N THR A 272 -7.72 15.25 -9.89
CA THR A 272 -8.87 16.11 -10.24
C THR A 272 -9.38 15.93 -11.66
N SER A 273 -8.59 15.31 -12.53
CA SER A 273 -8.91 15.16 -13.95
C SER A 273 -10.25 14.43 -14.16
N GLY A 274 -11.12 15.02 -15.00
CA GLY A 274 -12.47 14.51 -15.26
C GLY A 274 -13.45 14.63 -14.10
N ARG A 275 -13.05 15.21 -12.97
CA ARG A 275 -13.90 15.36 -11.77
C ARG A 275 -14.34 16.79 -11.50
N ILE A 276 -13.55 17.75 -11.89
CA ILE A 276 -13.92 19.17 -11.80
C ILE A 276 -14.15 19.64 -13.23
N ASN A 277 -15.32 20.21 -13.52
CA ASN A 277 -15.61 20.71 -14.85
C ASN A 277 -14.89 22.03 -15.13
N VAL A 278 -14.73 22.37 -16.44
CA VAL A 278 -13.98 23.54 -16.90
C VAL A 278 -14.55 24.87 -16.32
N ASP A 279 -15.85 24.92 -16.10
CA ASP A 279 -16.54 26.11 -15.56
C ASP A 279 -16.51 26.17 -14.04
N MET A 280 -15.83 25.22 -13.36
CA MET A 280 -15.74 25.09 -11.90
C MET A 280 -17.10 25.07 -11.18
N ASN A 281 -18.16 24.65 -11.90
CA ASN A 281 -19.51 24.65 -11.39
C ASN A 281 -19.86 23.43 -10.58
N ASN A 282 -19.09 22.34 -10.70
CA ASN A 282 -19.42 21.09 -10.02
C ASN A 282 -18.23 20.14 -9.90
N ILE A 283 -18.26 19.35 -8.83
CA ILE A 283 -17.38 18.20 -8.65
C ILE A 283 -18.18 16.94 -8.99
N ALA A 284 -17.66 16.12 -9.92
CA ALA A 284 -18.26 14.86 -10.34
C ALA A 284 -17.47 13.68 -9.75
N LEU A 285 -17.90 13.18 -8.61
CA LEU A 285 -17.42 11.93 -8.02
C LEU A 285 -18.47 10.86 -8.27
N CYS A 286 -18.30 10.01 -9.30
CA CYS A 286 -19.31 9.05 -9.74
C CYS A 286 -19.83 8.17 -8.58
N GLY A 287 -18.93 7.60 -7.78
CA GLY A 287 -19.33 6.78 -6.63
C GLY A 287 -20.21 7.53 -5.61
N PHE A 288 -19.99 8.85 -5.41
CA PHE A 288 -20.84 9.69 -4.58
C PHE A 288 -22.19 9.98 -5.28
N ILE A 289 -22.17 10.34 -6.55
CA ILE A 289 -23.39 10.66 -7.34
C ILE A 289 -24.35 9.48 -7.33
N ASP A 290 -23.85 8.27 -7.58
CA ASP A 290 -24.65 7.04 -7.63
C ASP A 290 -25.24 6.67 -6.25
N ASN A 291 -24.64 7.14 -5.16
CA ASN A 291 -25.05 6.85 -3.78
C ASN A 291 -25.49 8.10 -3.01
N LYS A 292 -25.74 9.22 -3.71
CA LYS A 292 -26.06 10.52 -3.14
C LYS A 292 -27.15 10.45 -2.07
N GLU A 293 -28.22 9.75 -2.33
CA GLU A 293 -29.34 9.64 -1.39
C GLU A 293 -28.93 9.00 -0.05
N ARG A 294 -28.07 7.96 -0.09
CA ARG A 294 -27.53 7.32 1.10
C ARG A 294 -26.62 8.26 1.89
N PHE A 295 -25.74 9.00 1.20
CA PHE A 295 -24.89 10.01 1.83
C PHE A 295 -25.70 11.14 2.47
N MET A 296 -26.74 11.62 1.81
CA MET A 296 -27.58 12.71 2.34
C MET A 296 -28.41 12.30 3.55
N LYS A 297 -28.73 11.00 3.69
CA LYS A 297 -29.46 10.43 4.83
C LYS A 297 -28.55 9.91 5.93
N ALA A 298 -27.22 9.96 5.72
CA ALA A 298 -26.26 9.43 6.67
C ALA A 298 -26.33 10.19 8.02
N SER A 299 -26.46 9.46 9.10
CA SER A 299 -26.40 9.99 10.46
C SER A 299 -24.98 10.36 10.87
N ARG A 300 -24.00 9.62 10.36
CA ARG A 300 -22.56 9.87 10.49
C ARG A 300 -21.80 9.19 9.34
N ILE A 301 -20.54 9.60 9.19
CA ILE A 301 -19.57 8.93 8.34
C ILE A 301 -18.50 8.33 9.23
N ILE A 302 -18.13 7.08 8.99
CA ILE A 302 -17.00 6.40 9.62
C ILE A 302 -15.91 6.25 8.54
N ILE A 303 -14.70 6.73 8.82
CA ILE A 303 -13.57 6.53 7.92
C ILE A 303 -12.59 5.56 8.59
N THR A 304 -12.30 4.45 7.93
CA THR A 304 -11.38 3.42 8.44
C THR A 304 -10.17 3.28 7.53
N ALA A 305 -8.99 3.27 8.11
CA ALA A 305 -7.72 3.19 7.38
C ALA A 305 -6.56 2.77 8.30
N CYS A 306 -5.37 2.56 7.70
CA CYS A 306 -4.12 2.29 8.40
C CYS A 306 -3.05 3.32 7.99
N GLY A 307 -2.12 3.63 8.90
CA GLY A 307 -0.91 4.44 8.64
C GLY A 307 -1.20 5.80 8.00
N THR A 308 -0.49 6.09 6.91
CA THR A 308 -0.62 7.34 6.13
C THR A 308 -2.07 7.63 5.71
N SER A 309 -2.82 6.60 5.29
CA SER A 309 -4.23 6.75 4.91
C SER A 309 -5.12 7.14 6.10
N TRP A 310 -4.78 6.71 7.32
CA TRP A 310 -5.47 7.14 8.53
C TRP A 310 -5.21 8.63 8.84
N HIS A 311 -3.99 9.13 8.58
CA HIS A 311 -3.70 10.57 8.69
C HIS A 311 -4.50 11.38 7.66
N ALA A 312 -4.63 10.90 6.43
CA ALA A 312 -5.51 11.52 5.43
C ALA A 312 -6.98 11.54 5.88
N ALA A 313 -7.45 10.45 6.50
CA ALA A 313 -8.80 10.35 7.06
C ALA A 313 -9.09 11.42 8.12
N LEU A 314 -8.11 11.75 8.98
CA LEU A 314 -8.25 12.83 9.96
C LEU A 314 -8.46 14.20 9.31
N ILE A 315 -7.77 14.48 8.20
CA ILE A 315 -7.98 15.71 7.42
C ILE A 315 -9.38 15.69 6.81
N GLY A 316 -9.78 14.56 6.22
CA GLY A 316 -11.13 14.37 5.69
C GLY A 316 -12.22 14.57 6.74
N LYS A 317 -11.99 14.13 7.98
CA LYS A 317 -12.89 14.38 9.12
C LYS A 317 -13.12 15.87 9.30
N TYR A 318 -12.04 16.66 9.44
CA TYR A 318 -12.17 18.09 9.65
C TYR A 318 -12.93 18.76 8.51
N ALA A 319 -12.61 18.44 7.25
CA ALA A 319 -13.29 19.02 6.09
C ALA A 319 -14.78 18.64 6.01
N ILE A 320 -15.13 17.38 6.24
CA ILE A 320 -16.55 16.93 6.18
C ILE A 320 -17.35 17.55 7.33
N GLU A 321 -16.81 17.55 8.55
CA GLU A 321 -17.48 18.16 9.71
C GLU A 321 -17.64 19.67 9.55
N GLU A 322 -16.59 20.35 9.04
CA GLU A 322 -16.61 21.80 8.82
C GLU A 322 -17.57 22.21 7.70
N PHE A 323 -17.51 21.54 6.54
CA PHE A 323 -18.27 21.96 5.36
C PHE A 323 -19.66 21.34 5.31
N ALA A 324 -19.76 20.02 5.47
CA ALA A 324 -21.01 19.28 5.30
C ALA A 324 -21.84 19.15 6.59
N LYS A 325 -21.27 19.48 7.75
CA LYS A 325 -21.94 19.38 9.06
C LYS A 325 -22.46 17.96 9.33
N ILE A 326 -21.68 16.93 8.92
CA ILE A 326 -21.95 15.52 9.20
C ILE A 326 -20.89 15.05 10.20
N PRO A 327 -21.27 14.43 11.34
CA PRO A 327 -20.31 13.86 12.28
C PRO A 327 -19.46 12.79 11.62
N VAL A 328 -18.14 12.79 11.89
CA VAL A 328 -17.19 11.83 11.33
C VAL A 328 -16.39 11.16 12.44
N GLU A 329 -16.36 9.84 12.43
CA GLU A 329 -15.46 9.04 13.24
C GLU A 329 -14.31 8.54 12.36
N VAL A 330 -13.07 8.58 12.86
CA VAL A 330 -11.89 8.06 12.15
C VAL A 330 -11.27 6.96 12.99
N GLU A 331 -11.18 5.78 12.40
CA GLU A 331 -10.82 4.54 13.09
C GLU A 331 -9.59 3.88 12.46
N TYR A 332 -8.71 3.35 13.30
CA TYR A 332 -7.73 2.38 12.82
C TYR A 332 -8.46 1.10 12.41
N SER A 333 -8.21 0.62 11.19
CA SER A 333 -8.90 -0.58 10.70
C SER A 333 -8.64 -1.81 11.57
N SER A 334 -7.42 -1.96 12.11
CA SER A 334 -7.04 -3.03 13.04
C SER A 334 -7.87 -3.01 14.33
N GLU A 335 -8.14 -1.84 14.89
CA GLU A 335 -8.94 -1.70 16.10
C GLU A 335 -10.44 -1.86 15.81
N PHE A 336 -10.89 -1.28 14.69
CA PHE A 336 -12.30 -1.31 14.28
C PHE A 336 -12.81 -2.75 14.12
N ARG A 337 -12.03 -3.64 13.50
CA ARG A 337 -12.43 -5.03 13.26
C ARG A 337 -12.64 -5.87 14.53
N TYR A 338 -11.95 -5.55 15.64
CA TYR A 338 -11.96 -6.37 16.86
C TYR A 338 -12.76 -5.80 18.01
N ARG A 339 -12.93 -4.47 18.11
CA ARG A 339 -13.55 -3.83 19.27
C ARG A 339 -15.08 -3.89 19.31
N LYS A 340 -15.75 -4.55 18.37
CA LYS A 340 -17.22 -4.60 18.21
C LYS A 340 -17.83 -3.19 18.12
N PRO A 341 -17.50 -2.42 17.08
CA PRO A 341 -17.99 -1.06 16.92
C PRO A 341 -19.51 -1.05 16.70
N VAL A 342 -20.15 0.04 17.11
CA VAL A 342 -21.56 0.25 16.77
C VAL A 342 -21.63 0.75 15.33
N VAL A 343 -22.15 -0.05 14.43
CA VAL A 343 -22.37 0.28 13.02
C VAL A 343 -23.84 0.06 12.67
N ASN A 344 -24.44 1.01 11.99
CA ASN A 344 -25.85 0.96 11.61
C ASN A 344 -26.03 1.05 10.09
N ALA A 345 -27.17 0.60 9.58
CA ALA A 345 -27.54 0.69 8.17
C ALA A 345 -27.63 2.14 7.64
N SER A 346 -27.77 3.13 8.52
CA SER A 346 -27.74 4.56 8.19
C SER A 346 -26.32 5.16 8.12
N ASP A 347 -25.30 4.40 8.48
CA ASP A 347 -23.91 4.89 8.44
C ASP A 347 -23.34 4.74 7.01
N VAL A 348 -22.38 5.62 6.69
CA VAL A 348 -21.51 5.48 5.54
C VAL A 348 -20.13 5.14 6.05
N VAL A 349 -19.55 4.03 5.59
CA VAL A 349 -18.19 3.60 5.95
C VAL A 349 -17.26 3.80 4.76
N ILE A 350 -16.31 4.70 4.91
CA ILE A 350 -15.30 5.03 3.90
C ILE A 350 -14.00 4.30 4.25
N ALA A 351 -13.51 3.48 3.34
CA ALA A 351 -12.21 2.84 3.46
C ALA A 351 -11.19 3.55 2.58
N ILE A 352 -10.01 3.85 3.14
CA ILE A 352 -8.92 4.48 2.40
C ILE A 352 -7.72 3.54 2.39
N SER A 353 -7.21 3.22 1.20
CA SER A 353 -6.01 2.37 1.04
C SER A 353 -5.33 2.66 -0.29
N GLN A 354 -4.01 2.90 -0.27
CA GLN A 354 -3.23 3.07 -1.50
C GLN A 354 -3.31 1.80 -2.36
N SER A 355 -3.01 0.63 -1.80
CA SER A 355 -3.01 -0.64 -2.51
C SER A 355 -4.41 -1.21 -2.75
N GLY A 356 -5.38 -0.87 -1.90
CA GLY A 356 -6.68 -1.49 -1.85
C GLY A 356 -6.69 -2.97 -1.44
N GLU A 357 -5.58 -3.44 -0.81
CA GLU A 357 -5.37 -4.83 -0.42
C GLU A 357 -5.02 -4.97 1.08
N THR A 358 -5.21 -3.93 1.89
CA THR A 358 -4.89 -3.95 3.32
C THR A 358 -5.85 -4.88 4.07
N ALA A 359 -5.33 -5.93 4.69
CA ALA A 359 -6.12 -6.99 5.33
C ALA A 359 -7.08 -6.46 6.40
N ASP A 360 -6.58 -5.64 7.33
CA ASP A 360 -7.41 -5.04 8.38
C ASP A 360 -8.54 -4.19 7.81
N THR A 361 -8.26 -3.44 6.73
CA THR A 361 -9.26 -2.57 6.10
C THR A 361 -10.34 -3.39 5.40
N LEU A 362 -9.97 -4.51 4.78
CA LEU A 362 -10.92 -5.45 4.19
C LEU A 362 -11.83 -6.05 5.26
N ALA A 363 -11.26 -6.55 6.37
CA ALA A 363 -12.03 -7.11 7.47
C ALA A 363 -12.96 -6.08 8.15
N ALA A 364 -12.49 -4.83 8.28
CA ALA A 364 -13.33 -3.73 8.77
C ALA A 364 -14.53 -3.45 7.85
N LEU A 365 -14.33 -3.53 6.53
CA LEU A 365 -15.41 -3.38 5.56
C LEU A 365 -16.41 -4.55 5.58
N GLU A 366 -15.93 -5.79 5.77
CA GLU A 366 -16.81 -6.96 5.92
C GLU A 366 -17.76 -6.78 7.11
N LEU A 367 -17.21 -6.39 8.27
CA LEU A 367 -18.00 -6.08 9.46
C LEU A 367 -19.03 -4.97 9.19
N ALA A 368 -18.64 -3.90 8.51
CA ALA A 368 -19.55 -2.80 8.16
C ALA A 368 -20.65 -3.25 7.20
N LYS A 369 -20.32 -4.11 6.22
CA LYS A 369 -21.27 -4.70 5.27
C LYS A 369 -22.31 -5.57 5.94
N GLU A 370 -21.89 -6.42 6.88
CA GLU A 370 -22.82 -7.28 7.66
C GLU A 370 -23.84 -6.46 8.46
N ASN A 371 -23.47 -5.24 8.88
CA ASN A 371 -24.36 -4.31 9.57
C ASN A 371 -25.17 -3.40 8.62
N GLY A 372 -25.08 -3.59 7.30
CA GLY A 372 -25.89 -2.90 6.29
C GLY A 372 -25.46 -1.48 5.96
N ALA A 373 -24.28 -1.02 6.44
CA ALA A 373 -23.73 0.29 6.11
C ALA A 373 -23.47 0.46 4.61
N LEU A 374 -23.48 1.69 4.11
CA LEU A 374 -22.98 1.99 2.77
C LEU A 374 -21.45 1.94 2.79
N LEU A 375 -20.86 1.11 1.95
CA LEU A 375 -19.41 1.04 1.79
C LEU A 375 -18.95 1.97 0.66
N PHE A 376 -17.84 2.70 0.89
CA PHE A 376 -17.24 3.59 -0.09
C PHE A 376 -15.70 3.46 -0.05
N GLY A 377 -15.07 3.21 -1.20
CA GLY A 377 -13.62 2.98 -1.29
C GLY A 377 -12.86 4.18 -1.88
N ILE A 378 -11.77 4.59 -1.26
CA ILE A 378 -10.78 5.51 -1.85
C ILE A 378 -9.48 4.72 -2.02
N CYS A 379 -9.20 4.29 -3.25
CA CYS A 379 -8.06 3.44 -3.57
C CYS A 379 -7.24 4.03 -4.72
N ASN A 380 -5.96 3.64 -4.83
CA ASN A 380 -5.17 3.98 -6.00
C ASN A 380 -5.20 2.86 -7.05
N VAL A 381 -5.16 1.61 -6.62
CA VAL A 381 -5.10 0.45 -7.53
C VAL A 381 -6.50 0.10 -8.02
N VAL A 382 -6.69 0.23 -9.35
CA VAL A 382 -7.95 -0.11 -10.03
C VAL A 382 -8.20 -1.62 -9.91
N GLY A 383 -9.45 -1.99 -9.58
CA GLY A 383 -9.84 -3.39 -9.45
C GLY A 383 -9.30 -4.11 -8.22
N SER A 384 -8.72 -3.39 -7.25
CA SER A 384 -8.28 -3.96 -5.96
C SER A 384 -9.42 -4.54 -5.14
N SER A 385 -9.09 -5.35 -4.13
CA SER A 385 -10.09 -6.05 -3.30
C SER A 385 -11.05 -5.09 -2.59
N ILE A 386 -10.54 -3.99 -2.01
CA ILE A 386 -11.38 -2.95 -1.40
C ILE A 386 -12.29 -2.32 -2.43
N ALA A 387 -11.78 -1.96 -3.62
CA ALA A 387 -12.59 -1.36 -4.68
C ALA A 387 -13.72 -2.29 -5.16
N ARG A 388 -13.44 -3.58 -5.29
CA ARG A 388 -14.48 -4.59 -5.65
C ARG A 388 -15.50 -4.79 -4.54
N MET A 389 -15.06 -4.82 -3.27
CA MET A 389 -15.94 -5.04 -2.11
C MET A 389 -16.90 -3.88 -1.89
N THR A 390 -16.40 -2.64 -2.01
CA THR A 390 -17.21 -1.44 -1.80
C THR A 390 -18.21 -1.20 -2.95
N GLY A 391 -17.86 -1.58 -4.18
CA GLY A 391 -18.68 -1.36 -5.38
C GLY A 391 -18.94 0.11 -5.70
N ALA A 392 -18.62 1.03 -4.78
CA ALA A 392 -18.71 2.47 -4.91
C ALA A 392 -17.44 3.13 -4.36
N GLY A 393 -17.00 4.21 -4.98
CA GLY A 393 -15.78 4.88 -4.50
C GLY A 393 -15.15 5.81 -5.52
N CYS A 394 -13.89 6.17 -5.23
CA CYS A 394 -13.03 6.98 -6.09
C CYS A 394 -11.63 6.38 -6.15
N TYR A 395 -11.04 6.36 -7.34
CA TYR A 395 -9.61 6.09 -7.48
C TYR A 395 -8.82 7.38 -7.40
N THR A 396 -7.61 7.33 -6.83
CA THR A 396 -6.74 8.52 -6.75
C THR A 396 -6.00 8.82 -8.05
N HIS A 397 -5.83 7.82 -8.93
CA HIS A 397 -5.18 7.91 -10.25
C HIS A 397 -3.77 8.54 -10.23
N VAL A 398 -2.97 8.27 -9.18
CA VAL A 398 -1.60 8.81 -9.07
C VAL A 398 -0.53 7.91 -9.67
N GLY A 399 -0.94 6.87 -10.40
CA GLY A 399 -0.03 5.87 -10.95
C GLY A 399 0.59 4.98 -9.85
N PRO A 400 1.54 4.11 -10.22
CA PRO A 400 2.23 3.25 -9.27
C PRO A 400 3.02 4.07 -8.23
N GLU A 401 2.96 3.64 -6.96
CA GLU A 401 3.77 4.16 -5.88
C GLU A 401 4.60 3.02 -5.32
N ILE A 402 5.93 3.06 -5.59
CA ILE A 402 6.87 1.96 -5.38
C ILE A 402 7.64 2.13 -4.07
N GLY A 403 8.05 3.35 -3.73
CA GLY A 403 8.68 3.65 -2.45
C GLY A 403 7.80 3.13 -1.30
N VAL A 404 8.40 2.41 -0.34
CA VAL A 404 7.62 1.80 0.76
C VAL A 404 6.90 2.86 1.58
N ALA A 405 7.58 3.96 1.91
CA ALA A 405 6.97 5.11 2.56
C ALA A 405 6.09 5.89 1.56
N SER A 406 4.80 6.00 1.87
CA SER A 406 3.82 6.65 0.98
C SER A 406 4.03 8.16 0.90
N THR A 407 3.87 8.75 -0.29
CA THR A 407 4.06 10.18 -0.57
C THR A 407 2.90 10.75 -1.38
N LYS A 408 2.88 10.55 -2.70
CA LYS A 408 1.86 11.07 -3.63
C LYS A 408 0.46 10.51 -3.39
N ALA A 409 0.36 9.29 -2.89
CA ALA A 409 -0.93 8.71 -2.52
C ALA A 409 -1.61 9.49 -1.38
N PHE A 410 -0.85 9.97 -0.40
CA PHE A 410 -1.38 10.78 0.70
C PHE A 410 -2.02 12.08 0.21
N THR A 411 -1.28 12.88 -0.58
CA THR A 411 -1.77 14.17 -1.07
C THR A 411 -3.03 14.00 -1.94
N ALA A 412 -3.06 12.96 -2.76
CA ALA A 412 -4.25 12.65 -3.57
C ALA A 412 -5.44 12.14 -2.72
N GLN A 413 -5.21 11.34 -1.69
CA GLN A 413 -6.27 10.91 -0.76
C GLN A 413 -6.88 12.12 -0.05
N VAL A 414 -6.05 13.05 0.44
CA VAL A 414 -6.52 14.31 1.04
C VAL A 414 -7.36 15.10 0.04
N GLN A 415 -6.91 15.22 -1.19
CA GLN A 415 -7.61 15.95 -2.23
C GLN A 415 -8.98 15.34 -2.57
N ILE A 416 -9.09 14.01 -2.69
CA ILE A 416 -10.36 13.30 -2.88
C ILE A 416 -11.31 13.53 -1.69
N LEU A 417 -10.81 13.49 -0.47
CA LEU A 417 -11.62 13.73 0.72
C LEU A 417 -12.15 15.17 0.80
N ILE A 418 -11.35 16.17 0.41
CA ILE A 418 -11.80 17.56 0.32
C ILE A 418 -12.86 17.71 -0.78
N MET A 419 -12.66 17.10 -1.95
CA MET A 419 -13.68 17.10 -3.01
C MET A 419 -14.99 16.45 -2.55
N LEU A 420 -14.92 15.35 -1.80
CA LEU A 420 -16.10 14.70 -1.22
C LEU A 420 -16.80 15.62 -0.20
N ALA A 421 -16.04 16.27 0.68
CA ALA A 421 -16.56 17.21 1.66
C ALA A 421 -17.29 18.40 0.99
N LEU A 422 -16.69 18.96 -0.07
CA LEU A 422 -17.29 20.02 -0.86
C LEU A 422 -18.55 19.56 -1.60
N SER A 423 -18.54 18.35 -2.18
CA SER A 423 -19.70 17.77 -2.85
C SER A 423 -20.87 17.58 -1.88
N LEU A 424 -20.60 17.04 -0.68
CA LEU A 424 -21.59 16.88 0.38
C LEU A 424 -22.15 18.24 0.84
N ALA A 425 -21.27 19.20 1.07
CA ALA A 425 -21.64 20.53 1.55
C ALA A 425 -22.49 21.30 0.54
N LYS A 426 -22.15 21.21 -0.76
CA LYS A 426 -22.92 21.82 -1.84
C LYS A 426 -24.33 21.24 -1.89
N GLU A 427 -24.48 19.92 -1.84
CA GLU A 427 -25.77 19.25 -1.84
C GLU A 427 -26.63 19.58 -0.61
N LYS A 428 -26.00 19.80 0.53
CA LYS A 428 -26.68 20.21 1.77
C LYS A 428 -26.89 21.72 1.88
N ASN A 429 -26.36 22.52 0.94
CA ASN A 429 -26.37 23.99 1.00
C ASN A 429 -25.80 24.54 2.33
N THR A 430 -24.69 23.96 2.79
CA THR A 430 -24.02 24.33 4.07
C THR A 430 -22.80 25.20 3.90
N ILE A 431 -22.38 25.47 2.67
CA ILE A 431 -21.27 26.38 2.31
C ILE A 431 -21.73 27.40 1.29
N ASP A 432 -21.04 28.55 1.28
CA ASP A 432 -21.22 29.58 0.29
C ASP A 432 -20.68 29.17 -1.08
N ASN A 433 -21.33 29.57 -2.16
CA ASN A 433 -20.89 29.34 -3.51
C ASN A 433 -19.55 30.01 -3.83
N ASP A 434 -19.32 31.24 -3.33
CA ASP A 434 -18.07 31.97 -3.55
C ASP A 434 -16.90 31.24 -2.89
N PHE A 435 -17.07 30.73 -1.67
CA PHE A 435 -16.08 29.88 -1.01
C PHE A 435 -15.86 28.58 -1.78
N TYR A 436 -16.94 27.92 -2.23
CA TYR A 436 -16.83 26.70 -3.03
C TYR A 436 -15.99 26.92 -4.29
N HIS A 437 -16.28 27.97 -5.05
CA HIS A 437 -15.52 28.32 -6.26
C HIS A 437 -14.06 28.65 -5.95
N HIS A 438 -13.81 29.41 -4.90
CA HIS A 438 -12.46 29.75 -4.49
C HIS A 438 -11.62 28.52 -4.16
N VAL A 439 -12.18 27.52 -3.46
CA VAL A 439 -11.46 26.25 -3.19
C VAL A 439 -11.14 25.51 -4.48
N LEU A 440 -12.05 25.50 -5.47
CA LEU A 440 -11.78 24.87 -6.77
C LEU A 440 -10.66 25.59 -7.53
N GLU A 441 -10.64 26.94 -7.54
CA GLU A 441 -9.55 27.72 -8.14
C GLU A 441 -8.21 27.40 -7.49
N GLU A 442 -8.18 27.32 -6.18
CA GLU A 442 -7.00 26.98 -5.39
C GLU A 442 -6.52 25.54 -5.65
N MET A 443 -7.43 24.57 -5.90
CA MET A 443 -7.07 23.22 -6.33
C MET A 443 -6.36 23.22 -7.68
N PHE A 444 -6.78 24.03 -8.65
CA PHE A 444 -6.09 24.17 -9.93
C PHE A 444 -4.73 24.86 -9.81
N ALA A 445 -4.53 25.70 -8.79
CA ALA A 445 -3.27 26.36 -8.53
C ALA A 445 -2.23 25.47 -7.82
N LEU A 446 -2.65 24.32 -7.25
CA LEU A 446 -1.77 23.42 -6.48
C LEU A 446 -0.48 23.02 -7.23
N PRO A 447 -0.50 22.63 -8.52
CA PRO A 447 0.72 22.22 -9.21
C PRO A 447 1.82 23.28 -9.16
N LYS A 448 1.48 24.54 -9.49
CA LYS A 448 2.43 25.66 -9.45
C LYS A 448 2.92 25.96 -8.04
N LYS A 449 2.06 25.84 -7.05
CA LYS A 449 2.43 26.00 -5.64
C LYS A 449 3.38 24.90 -5.18
N ILE A 450 3.15 23.65 -5.60
CA ILE A 450 4.03 22.52 -5.33
C ILE A 450 5.41 22.70 -6.00
N GLU A 451 5.45 23.16 -7.26
CA GLU A 451 6.71 23.47 -7.95
C GLU A 451 7.58 24.46 -7.17
N SER A 452 6.98 25.50 -6.59
CA SER A 452 7.71 26.49 -5.79
C SER A 452 8.24 25.92 -4.47
N ILE A 453 7.58 24.92 -3.90
CA ILE A 453 8.06 24.19 -2.71
C ILE A 453 9.24 23.29 -3.10
N LEU A 454 9.09 22.53 -4.19
CA LEU A 454 10.12 21.62 -4.70
C LEU A 454 11.39 22.36 -5.15
N ALA A 455 11.28 23.61 -5.60
CA ALA A 455 12.42 24.47 -5.90
C ALA A 455 13.31 24.74 -4.67
N GLN A 456 12.82 24.52 -3.44
CA GLN A 456 13.59 24.62 -2.20
C GLN A 456 14.33 23.31 -1.85
N ASN A 457 14.26 22.28 -2.69
CA ASN A 457 14.85 20.95 -2.42
C ASN A 457 16.30 21.04 -1.92
N ASP A 458 17.16 21.79 -2.61
CA ASP A 458 18.58 21.89 -2.25
C ASP A 458 18.80 22.60 -0.91
N LYS A 459 18.00 23.65 -0.63
CA LYS A 459 18.03 24.32 0.67
C LYS A 459 17.64 23.36 1.80
N ILE A 460 16.59 22.54 1.59
CA ILE A 460 16.15 21.55 2.57
C ILE A 460 17.23 20.47 2.76
N LYS A 461 17.84 20.02 1.67
CA LYS A 461 18.96 19.05 1.68
C LYS A 461 20.12 19.55 2.51
N ASP A 462 20.52 20.82 2.35
CA ASP A 462 21.67 21.38 3.03
C ASP A 462 21.50 21.41 4.54
N PHE A 463 20.38 21.91 5.04
CA PHE A 463 20.20 21.96 6.50
C PHE A 463 19.77 20.61 7.09
N SER A 464 19.19 19.69 6.32
CA SER A 464 18.84 18.35 6.78
C SER A 464 20.04 17.58 7.34
N ARG A 465 21.22 17.80 6.77
CA ARG A 465 22.49 17.20 7.22
C ARG A 465 22.82 17.52 8.67
N ILE A 466 22.37 18.69 9.15
CA ILE A 466 22.63 19.15 10.54
C ILE A 466 21.91 18.25 11.53
N PHE A 467 20.80 17.61 11.13
CA PHE A 467 19.95 16.82 12.02
C PHE A 467 20.23 15.32 12.02
N THR A 468 21.27 14.87 11.32
CA THR A 468 21.65 13.44 11.28
C THR A 468 22.09 12.88 12.63
N TYR A 469 22.48 13.73 13.59
CA TYR A 469 22.81 13.36 14.95
C TYR A 469 21.59 12.97 15.80
N ALA A 470 20.41 13.49 15.43
CA ALA A 470 19.23 13.36 16.26
C ALA A 470 18.73 11.91 16.32
N SER A 471 18.39 11.45 17.50
CA SER A 471 17.73 10.17 17.75
C SER A 471 16.21 10.32 17.91
N ASN A 472 15.75 11.54 18.21
CA ASN A 472 14.34 11.86 18.43
C ASN A 472 13.94 13.16 17.73
N PHE A 473 12.67 13.26 17.33
CA PHE A 473 12.04 14.46 16.78
C PHE A 473 10.62 14.63 17.31
N ILE A 474 10.19 15.86 17.47
CA ILE A 474 8.80 16.20 17.73
C ILE A 474 8.25 17.01 16.56
N TYR A 475 7.02 16.69 16.17
CA TYR A 475 6.26 17.41 15.14
C TYR A 475 5.02 18.03 15.77
N LEU A 476 4.77 19.29 15.49
CA LEU A 476 3.64 20.03 16.09
C LEU A 476 2.77 20.67 15.02
N GLY A 477 1.46 20.50 15.14
CA GLY A 477 0.46 21.14 14.29
C GLY A 477 -0.83 21.44 15.04
N ARG A 478 -1.69 22.31 14.50
CA ARG A 478 -3.04 22.60 15.00
C ARG A 478 -4.07 22.47 13.89
N GLY A 479 -5.31 22.11 14.23
CA GLY A 479 -6.38 21.96 13.26
C GLY A 479 -5.98 21.01 12.14
N TYR A 480 -6.16 21.40 10.89
CA TYR A 480 -5.76 20.63 9.70
C TYR A 480 -4.27 20.26 9.69
N ASN A 481 -3.41 21.02 10.37
CA ASN A 481 -1.97 20.77 10.43
C ASN A 481 -1.57 19.72 11.48
N PHE A 482 -2.45 19.29 12.38
CA PHE A 482 -2.13 18.22 13.31
C PHE A 482 -1.93 16.87 12.60
N PRO A 483 -2.84 16.41 11.73
CA PRO A 483 -2.59 15.20 10.93
C PRO A 483 -1.35 15.30 10.04
N VAL A 484 -0.99 16.49 9.55
CA VAL A 484 0.26 16.72 8.79
C VAL A 484 1.49 16.52 9.66
N ALA A 485 1.45 16.96 10.93
CA ALA A 485 2.50 16.70 11.89
C ALA A 485 2.66 15.20 12.17
N LEU A 486 1.56 14.45 12.28
CA LEU A 486 1.58 12.98 12.40
C LEU A 486 2.24 12.33 11.17
N GLU A 487 1.87 12.78 9.97
CA GLU A 487 2.39 12.25 8.72
C GLU A 487 3.88 12.55 8.55
N GLY A 488 4.34 13.77 8.86
CA GLY A 488 5.76 14.11 8.85
C GLY A 488 6.58 13.27 9.82
N ALA A 489 6.07 13.06 11.03
CA ALA A 489 6.70 12.18 12.02
C ALA A 489 6.76 10.73 11.54
N LEU A 490 5.68 10.23 10.91
CA LEU A 490 5.65 8.89 10.34
C LEU A 490 6.71 8.74 9.24
N LYS A 491 6.79 9.68 8.29
CA LYS A 491 7.80 9.63 7.22
C LYS A 491 9.21 9.57 7.77
N LEU A 492 9.53 10.41 8.74
CA LEU A 492 10.88 10.42 9.31
C LEU A 492 11.22 9.10 10.01
N LYS A 493 10.32 8.55 10.83
CA LYS A 493 10.59 7.28 11.54
C LYS A 493 10.71 6.09 10.59
N GLU A 494 9.91 6.03 9.53
CA GLU A 494 9.91 4.92 8.59
C GLU A 494 11.25 4.76 7.86
N ILE A 495 11.83 5.85 7.37
CA ILE A 495 12.97 5.79 6.46
C ILE A 495 14.31 6.12 7.11
N SER A 496 14.34 6.84 8.25
CA SER A 496 15.58 7.23 8.94
C SER A 496 15.82 6.48 10.25
N TYR A 497 14.81 5.76 10.74
CA TYR A 497 14.81 5.07 12.06
C TYR A 497 14.98 6.01 13.25
N ILE A 498 14.78 7.31 13.07
CA ILE A 498 14.71 8.30 14.13
C ILE A 498 13.34 8.18 14.79
N HIS A 499 13.29 8.10 16.12
CA HIS A 499 12.01 8.14 16.82
C HIS A 499 11.35 9.52 16.66
N ALA A 500 10.21 9.57 16.01
CA ALA A 500 9.51 10.83 15.73
C ALA A 500 8.04 10.73 16.11
N GLU A 501 7.52 11.76 16.78
CA GLU A 501 6.12 11.81 17.22
C GLU A 501 5.46 13.13 16.83
N GLY A 502 4.20 13.04 16.40
CA GLY A 502 3.36 14.21 16.11
C GLY A 502 2.38 14.49 17.25
N TYR A 503 2.21 15.76 17.62
CA TYR A 503 1.27 16.17 18.64
C TYR A 503 0.44 17.38 18.20
N PRO A 504 -0.81 17.51 18.67
CA PRO A 504 -1.47 18.81 18.66
C PRO A 504 -0.59 19.81 19.45
N ALA A 505 -0.26 20.96 18.86
CA ALA A 505 0.75 21.83 19.45
C ALA A 505 0.40 22.31 20.87
N ALA A 506 -0.90 22.40 21.21
CA ALA A 506 -1.33 22.72 22.57
C ALA A 506 -1.00 21.62 23.57
N GLU A 507 -1.12 20.33 23.14
CA GLU A 507 -0.89 19.16 23.99
C GLU A 507 0.59 18.98 24.37
N MET A 508 1.50 19.69 23.68
CA MET A 508 2.91 19.71 24.07
C MET A 508 3.09 20.06 25.56
N LYS A 509 2.24 20.96 26.10
CA LYS A 509 2.30 21.40 27.51
C LYS A 509 1.89 20.33 28.52
N HIS A 510 1.18 19.31 28.09
CA HIS A 510 0.61 18.26 28.93
C HIS A 510 1.51 16.99 28.99
N GLY A 511 2.80 17.15 28.79
CA GLY A 511 3.79 16.06 28.92
C GLY A 511 4.98 16.22 27.98
N PRO A 512 4.80 16.24 26.64
CA PRO A 512 5.88 16.23 25.66
C PRO A 512 6.93 17.36 25.82
N ILE A 513 6.54 18.52 26.39
CA ILE A 513 7.44 19.65 26.65
C ILE A 513 8.61 19.25 27.57
N ALA A 514 8.47 18.19 28.39
CA ALA A 514 9.54 17.67 29.23
C ALA A 514 10.72 17.12 28.41
N LEU A 515 10.50 16.75 27.14
CA LEU A 515 11.50 16.21 26.23
C LEU A 515 12.31 17.31 25.54
N ILE A 516 11.86 18.56 25.59
CA ILE A 516 12.50 19.69 24.87
C ILE A 516 13.82 20.06 25.53
N ASN A 517 14.89 19.96 24.76
CA ASN A 517 16.23 20.39 25.10
C ASN A 517 16.98 20.86 23.84
N ALA A 518 18.27 21.20 23.97
CA ALA A 518 19.09 21.72 22.86
C ALA A 518 19.35 20.68 21.72
N GLU A 519 19.18 19.39 22.01
CA GLU A 519 19.45 18.28 21.08
C GLU A 519 18.16 17.72 20.48
N MET A 520 16.98 18.19 20.93
CA MET A 520 15.67 17.77 20.42
C MET A 520 15.19 18.73 19.32
N PRO A 521 15.27 18.35 18.05
CA PRO A 521 14.64 19.11 16.96
C PRO A 521 13.12 19.03 17.02
N VAL A 522 12.49 20.18 16.81
CA VAL A 522 11.03 20.29 16.77
C VAL A 522 10.60 20.88 15.44
N VAL A 523 9.80 20.15 14.67
CA VAL A 523 9.18 20.67 13.46
C VAL A 523 7.82 21.27 13.84
N VAL A 524 7.58 22.52 13.48
CA VAL A 524 6.32 23.23 13.79
C VAL A 524 5.68 23.70 12.49
N ILE A 525 4.42 23.32 12.26
CA ILE A 525 3.65 23.77 11.10
C ILE A 525 2.95 25.07 11.51
N ALA A 526 3.52 26.21 11.14
CA ALA A 526 3.12 27.56 11.52
C ALA A 526 2.61 28.35 10.30
N THR A 527 1.58 27.82 9.63
CA THR A 527 0.98 28.42 8.45
C THR A 527 -0.09 29.45 8.81
N ASN A 528 -0.43 30.30 7.85
CA ASN A 528 -1.51 31.26 7.99
C ASN A 528 -2.84 30.54 8.31
N SER A 529 -3.36 30.75 9.52
CA SER A 529 -4.58 30.10 10.02
C SER A 529 -5.14 30.89 11.23
N PRO A 530 -6.38 30.69 11.61
CA PRO A 530 -6.97 31.31 12.82
C PRO A 530 -6.20 30.99 14.11
N THR A 531 -5.40 29.93 14.11
CA THR A 531 -4.61 29.47 15.26
C THR A 531 -3.14 29.93 15.23
N TYR A 532 -2.71 30.69 14.21
CA TYR A 532 -1.33 31.07 13.97
C TYR A 532 -0.62 31.66 15.19
N GLU A 533 -1.20 32.67 15.84
CA GLU A 533 -0.61 33.31 17.03
C GLU A 533 -0.37 32.29 18.17
N LYS A 534 -1.26 31.31 18.31
CA LYS A 534 -1.12 30.26 19.32
C LYS A 534 0.04 29.31 18.97
N VAL A 535 0.26 29.05 17.67
CA VAL A 535 1.42 28.26 17.19
C VAL A 535 2.71 29.03 17.43
N VAL A 536 2.76 30.34 17.13
CA VAL A 536 3.90 31.21 17.43
C VAL A 536 4.24 31.19 18.94
N SER A 537 3.25 31.24 19.81
CA SER A 537 3.46 31.13 21.26
C SER A 537 4.07 29.77 21.63
N ASN A 538 3.66 28.66 20.97
CA ASN A 538 4.29 27.34 21.18
C ASN A 538 5.75 27.35 20.72
N ILE A 539 6.10 27.98 19.59
CA ILE A 539 7.49 28.16 19.16
C ILE A 539 8.32 28.87 20.22
N GLN A 540 7.81 29.98 20.79
CA GLN A 540 8.50 30.71 21.85
C GLN A 540 8.73 29.86 23.11
N GLU A 541 7.77 29.00 23.48
CA GLU A 541 7.91 28.07 24.60
C GLU A 541 9.01 27.01 24.37
N ILE A 542 9.14 26.51 23.13
CA ILE A 542 10.22 25.62 22.74
C ILE A 542 11.56 26.35 22.81
N LYS A 543 11.64 27.54 22.23
CA LYS A 543 12.87 28.35 22.22
C LYS A 543 13.33 28.72 23.62
N SER A 544 12.41 29.02 24.57
CA SER A 544 12.75 29.29 25.96
C SER A 544 13.46 28.10 26.66
N ARG A 545 13.31 26.89 26.14
CA ARG A 545 13.96 25.64 26.59
C ARG A 545 15.15 25.23 25.73
N LYS A 546 15.62 26.14 24.87
CA LYS A 546 16.75 25.93 23.94
C LYS A 546 16.48 24.90 22.84
N GLY A 547 15.21 24.52 22.62
CA GLY A 547 14.84 23.60 21.53
C GLY A 547 15.19 24.16 20.15
N LYS A 548 15.57 23.30 19.23
CA LYS A 548 15.84 23.64 17.83
C LYS A 548 14.54 23.55 17.02
N VAL A 549 14.14 24.65 16.40
CA VAL A 549 12.86 24.74 15.67
C VAL A 549 13.09 24.80 14.17
N ILE A 550 12.40 23.89 13.45
CA ILE A 550 12.21 23.94 12.00
C ILE A 550 10.75 24.33 11.77
N ALA A 551 10.50 25.53 11.24
CA ALA A 551 9.14 26.00 11.00
C ALA A 551 8.74 25.84 9.51
N ILE A 552 7.56 25.28 9.27
CA ILE A 552 6.89 25.37 7.97
C ILE A 552 6.00 26.62 8.04
N VAL A 553 6.27 27.60 7.21
CA VAL A 553 5.61 28.92 7.27
C VAL A 553 4.98 29.28 5.93
N THR A 554 3.92 30.08 5.95
CA THR A 554 3.33 30.65 4.73
C THR A 554 4.21 31.77 4.18
N GLU A 555 4.23 31.93 2.88
CA GLU A 555 4.92 33.03 2.18
C GLU A 555 4.56 34.39 2.79
N GLY A 556 5.58 35.24 3.04
CA GLY A 556 5.39 36.52 3.69
C GLY A 556 5.39 36.48 5.23
N ASP A 557 5.55 35.28 5.85
CA ASP A 557 5.68 35.20 7.30
C ASP A 557 6.95 35.90 7.80
N GLU A 558 6.77 36.81 8.75
CA GLU A 558 7.87 37.56 9.37
C GLU A 558 8.05 37.27 10.86
N VAL A 559 7.17 36.50 11.47
CA VAL A 559 7.17 36.28 12.93
C VAL A 559 7.71 34.91 13.26
N ALA A 560 7.08 33.83 12.83
CA ALA A 560 7.52 32.47 13.10
C ALA A 560 8.88 32.19 12.45
N SER A 561 9.13 32.69 11.22
CA SER A 561 10.38 32.56 10.49
C SER A 561 11.57 33.23 11.19
N LYS A 562 11.36 34.35 11.91
CA LYS A 562 12.44 35.03 12.67
C LYS A 562 12.76 34.33 14.00
N ILE A 563 11.81 33.62 14.59
CA ILE A 563 11.98 32.94 15.89
C ILE A 563 12.57 31.54 15.70
N ALA A 564 12.21 30.87 14.62
CA ALA A 564 12.71 29.53 14.29
C ALA A 564 14.19 29.53 13.92
N ASP A 565 14.88 28.41 14.11
CA ASP A 565 16.27 28.23 13.67
C ASP A 565 16.35 28.01 12.15
N TYR A 566 15.34 27.35 11.59
CA TYR A 566 15.20 27.09 10.16
C TYR A 566 13.75 27.26 9.73
N SER A 567 13.53 27.75 8.52
CA SER A 567 12.19 27.90 7.96
C SER A 567 12.13 27.37 6.53
N ILE A 568 11.02 26.69 6.22
CA ILE A 568 10.64 26.27 4.88
C ILE A 568 9.34 26.99 4.54
N VAL A 569 9.34 27.68 3.41
CA VAL A 569 8.21 28.52 3.00
C VAL A 569 7.28 27.73 2.09
N ILE A 570 5.99 27.80 2.33
CA ILE A 570 4.95 27.31 1.41
C ILE A 570 4.11 28.48 0.91
N PRO A 571 3.60 28.43 -0.33
CA PRO A 571 2.65 29.42 -0.82
C PRO A 571 1.37 29.48 0.02
N ASP A 572 0.74 30.64 0.05
CA ASP A 572 -0.58 30.80 0.68
C ASP A 572 -1.66 30.04 -0.11
N THR A 573 -2.65 29.50 0.60
CA THR A 573 -3.80 28.78 0.04
C THR A 573 -4.93 28.74 1.08
N VAL A 574 -6.12 28.28 0.68
CA VAL A 574 -7.22 28.02 1.61
C VAL A 574 -6.87 26.97 2.65
N GLU A 575 -7.30 27.15 3.89
CA GLU A 575 -6.85 26.34 5.04
C GLU A 575 -6.99 24.83 4.81
N CYS A 576 -8.08 24.38 4.17
CA CYS A 576 -8.31 22.94 3.90
C CYS A 576 -7.31 22.33 2.89
N LEU A 577 -6.63 23.12 2.05
CA LEU A 577 -5.61 22.67 1.10
C LEU A 577 -4.18 22.79 1.65
N VAL A 578 -3.97 23.52 2.75
CA VAL A 578 -2.66 23.62 3.41
C VAL A 578 -2.04 22.26 3.70
N PRO A 579 -2.78 21.22 4.14
CA PRO A 579 -2.21 19.88 4.36
C PRO A 579 -1.47 19.30 3.15
N ILE A 580 -1.95 19.54 1.92
CA ILE A 580 -1.30 19.08 0.70
C ILE A 580 0.07 19.76 0.53
N LEU A 581 0.12 21.08 0.70
CA LEU A 581 1.36 21.85 0.52
C LEU A 581 2.34 21.63 1.67
N ALA A 582 1.86 21.60 2.92
CA ALA A 582 2.72 21.49 4.10
C ALA A 582 3.36 20.09 4.26
N THR A 583 2.79 19.06 3.67
CA THR A 583 3.35 17.70 3.73
C THR A 583 4.60 17.54 2.85
N ILE A 584 4.65 18.20 1.70
CA ILE A 584 5.76 18.05 0.73
C ILE A 584 7.13 18.41 1.33
N PRO A 585 7.31 19.57 2.00
CA PRO A 585 8.59 19.89 2.64
C PRO A 585 8.95 18.90 3.77
N LEU A 586 7.95 18.30 4.46
CA LEU A 586 8.20 17.27 5.47
C LEU A 586 8.68 15.95 4.85
N GLN A 587 8.15 15.59 3.69
CA GLN A 587 8.62 14.44 2.90
C GLN A 587 10.08 14.66 2.46
N LEU A 588 10.42 15.84 1.90
CA LEU A 588 11.78 16.20 1.52
C LEU A 588 12.74 16.20 2.71
N LEU A 589 12.34 16.78 3.85
CA LEU A 589 13.14 16.80 5.08
C LEU A 589 13.47 15.38 5.54
N SER A 590 12.47 14.52 5.61
CA SER A 590 12.61 13.12 6.02
C SER A 590 13.53 12.36 5.06
N TYR A 591 13.32 12.53 3.74
CA TYR A 591 14.13 11.92 2.69
C TYR A 591 15.61 12.32 2.82
N HIS A 592 15.91 13.61 2.90
CA HIS A 592 17.28 14.07 2.96
C HIS A 592 18.00 13.71 4.26
N ILE A 593 17.30 13.68 5.41
CA ILE A 593 17.88 13.19 6.66
C ILE A 593 18.23 11.70 6.53
N ALA A 594 17.33 10.89 5.97
CA ALA A 594 17.53 9.45 5.80
C ALA A 594 18.70 9.14 4.84
N VAL A 595 18.76 9.81 3.69
CA VAL A 595 19.87 9.67 2.74
C VAL A 595 21.21 10.10 3.37
N ALA A 596 21.23 11.21 4.10
CA ALA A 596 22.45 11.68 4.79
C ALA A 596 22.90 10.72 5.90
N LYS A 597 21.99 9.89 6.45
CA LYS A 597 22.30 8.81 7.41
C LYS A 597 22.71 7.50 6.72
N GLY A 598 22.68 7.43 5.38
CA GLY A 598 22.97 6.21 4.63
C GLY A 598 21.86 5.14 4.71
N CYS A 599 20.62 5.53 4.98
CA CYS A 599 19.48 4.62 5.03
C CYS A 599 18.93 4.33 3.61
N ASP A 600 18.43 3.13 3.40
CA ASP A 600 17.67 2.77 2.20
C ASP A 600 16.25 3.37 2.32
N VAL A 601 15.95 4.40 1.54
CA VAL A 601 14.69 5.14 1.62
C VAL A 601 13.55 4.48 0.84
N ASP A 602 13.88 3.68 -0.17
CA ASP A 602 12.88 2.96 -0.98
C ASP A 602 12.46 1.64 -0.33
N GLN A 603 13.40 0.98 0.38
CA GLN A 603 13.19 -0.32 1.03
C GLN A 603 13.70 -0.26 2.50
N PRO A 604 13.05 0.54 3.36
CA PRO A 604 13.46 0.64 4.76
C PRO A 604 13.24 -0.69 5.50
N ARG A 605 14.18 -1.04 6.37
CA ARG A 605 14.13 -2.30 7.13
C ARG A 605 12.81 -2.46 7.89
N ASN A 606 12.32 -3.69 7.99
CA ASN A 606 11.13 -4.08 8.75
C ASN A 606 9.81 -3.44 8.26
N LEU A 607 9.78 -2.91 7.06
CA LEU A 607 8.57 -2.34 6.46
C LEU A 607 8.27 -2.97 5.09
N ALA A 608 7.00 -3.11 4.80
CA ALA A 608 6.50 -3.51 3.50
C ALA A 608 5.49 -2.47 3.00
N LYS A 609 5.40 -2.29 1.67
CA LYS A 609 4.51 -1.27 1.06
C LYS A 609 3.04 -1.45 1.44
N SER A 610 2.59 -2.68 1.64
CA SER A 610 1.20 -2.97 1.98
C SER A 610 1.12 -4.24 2.84
N VAL A 611 0.27 -4.26 3.84
CA VAL A 611 0.06 -5.38 4.76
C VAL A 611 -1.22 -6.11 4.36
N THR A 612 -1.08 -7.30 3.77
CA THR A 612 -2.20 -8.11 3.24
C THR A 612 -2.46 -9.36 4.06
N VAL A 613 -1.75 -9.53 5.15
CA VAL A 613 -1.93 -10.60 6.14
C VAL A 613 -1.86 -9.99 7.53
N GLU A 614 -2.45 -10.64 8.48
CA GLU A 614 -2.39 -10.29 9.89
C GLU A 614 -1.30 -11.08 10.61
#